data_ea601bf782b081b0559d988faf6f365f
#
_entry.id   ea601bf782b081b0559d988faf6f365f
#
_cell.length_a   1.000
_cell.length_b   1.000
_cell.length_c   1.000
_cell.angle_alpha   90.00
_cell.angle_beta   90.00
_cell.angle_gamma   90.00
#
_symmetry.space_group_name_H-M   'P 1'
#
loop_
_entity.id
_entity.type
_entity.pdbx_description
1 polymer ?
#
loop_
_entity_poly.entity_id
_entity_poly.type
_entity_poly.pdbx_seq_one_letter_code
_entity_poly.pdbx_strand_id
1 'polypeptide(L)'
;MLDKVKKPGWRQVKFGDVVRQVKERVEPETSGLERYVAGDHMDTDDLRIRRWGEIGSGYLGPAFHMRFRPGQVLYGSRRTYLRKVAVADFDGICANTTFVIEPKNAEELLPEFLPFLMQTDAFNEFSVKNSKGSVNPYINFSDLARFEFALPPLGEQRRSVSLLSALEDQIEAIRAASNATTKLRKSVALDAFSLVDSPKVKMGAVADIRNGTTPRRARDEYWKGSIPWLPTGKVNDRIIDAADEFITEQALEECPLTLIPAGSTLIAMIGEGQTRGRAAMLAIDACINQNFGAVIPGKTLDPWYLFYLLESNYEALRHWSQGTNQHALSCGLLKEFPIPIPDLNRQREIVESIKEIEANERQLAERFKKTAEMRRVAHQVALSVG
;
A
#
# COMPACT_ATOMS: atom_id res chain seq x y z
N MET A 1 -0.88 34.88 15.75
CA MET A 1 0.21 35.26 14.83
C MET A 1 1.50 34.91 15.55
N LEU A 2 2.13 33.79 15.21
CA LEU A 2 3.47 33.48 15.69
C LEU A 2 4.43 34.43 14.97
N ASP A 3 5.19 35.24 15.73
CA ASP A 3 6.21 36.11 15.21
C ASP A 3 7.14 35.30 14.28
N LYS A 4 7.23 35.73 13.02
CA LYS A 4 8.17 35.19 12.04
C LYS A 4 9.58 35.43 12.55
N VAL A 5 10.17 34.42 13.22
CA VAL A 5 11.55 34.47 13.67
C VAL A 5 12.43 34.54 12.42
N LYS A 6 12.99 35.69 12.10
CA LYS A 6 13.98 35.85 11.02
C LYS A 6 15.23 35.07 11.42
N LYS A 7 15.41 33.89 10.84
CA LYS A 7 16.66 33.14 11.03
C LYS A 7 17.82 33.92 10.39
N PRO A 8 18.96 34.13 11.09
CA PRO A 8 20.09 34.87 10.54
C PRO A 8 20.55 34.25 9.20
N GLY A 9 20.76 35.11 8.21
CA GLY A 9 21.25 34.72 6.90
C GLY A 9 20.19 34.16 5.92
N TRP A 10 18.94 33.98 6.38
CA TRP A 10 17.83 33.59 5.51
C TRP A 10 17.29 34.82 4.77
N ARG A 11 17.00 34.70 3.48
CA ARG A 11 16.46 35.77 2.67
C ARG A 11 15.10 35.38 2.07
N GLN A 12 14.16 36.30 2.06
CA GLN A 12 12.87 36.13 1.42
C GLN A 12 13.03 36.21 -0.10
N VAL A 13 12.56 35.18 -0.81
CA VAL A 13 12.62 35.09 -2.27
C VAL A 13 11.29 34.58 -2.83
N LYS A 14 11.02 34.89 -4.11
CA LYS A 14 9.95 34.21 -4.86
C LYS A 14 10.50 32.97 -5.53
N PHE A 15 9.70 31.92 -5.63
CA PHE A 15 10.09 30.68 -6.27
C PHE A 15 10.58 30.88 -7.71
N GLY A 16 9.90 31.75 -8.48
CA GLY A 16 10.30 32.09 -9.83
C GLY A 16 11.58 32.90 -9.95
N ASP A 17 12.11 33.50 -8.86
CA ASP A 17 13.38 34.19 -8.90
C ASP A 17 14.56 33.22 -8.94
N VAL A 18 14.44 32.07 -8.25
CA VAL A 18 15.53 31.08 -8.06
C VAL A 18 15.32 29.79 -8.83
N VAL A 19 14.11 29.56 -9.38
CA VAL A 19 13.72 28.31 -10.08
C VAL A 19 13.21 28.64 -11.48
N ARG A 20 13.46 27.73 -12.43
CA ARG A 20 12.92 27.83 -13.79
C ARG A 20 12.22 26.55 -14.22
N GLN A 21 11.23 26.68 -15.09
CA GLN A 21 10.64 25.59 -15.83
C GLN A 21 11.47 25.33 -17.11
N VAL A 22 11.90 24.10 -17.30
CA VAL A 22 12.52 23.65 -18.54
C VAL A 22 11.43 23.27 -19.53
N LYS A 23 11.53 23.74 -20.76
CA LYS A 23 10.54 23.53 -21.84
C LYS A 23 11.22 22.95 -23.08
N GLU A 24 12.01 21.93 -22.91
CA GLU A 24 12.62 21.22 -24.03
C GLU A 24 11.58 20.25 -24.62
N ARG A 25 11.23 20.47 -25.88
CA ARG A 25 10.28 19.64 -26.62
C ARG A 25 11.03 18.69 -27.54
N VAL A 26 10.54 17.45 -27.58
CA VAL A 26 11.06 16.39 -28.46
C VAL A 26 9.89 15.62 -29.07
N GLU A 27 10.10 15.04 -30.24
CA GLU A 27 9.18 14.06 -30.81
C GLU A 27 9.51 12.68 -30.24
N PRO A 28 8.59 12.03 -29.54
CA PRO A 28 8.85 10.76 -28.85
C PRO A 28 9.48 9.71 -29.74
N GLU A 29 8.92 9.52 -30.95
CA GLU A 29 9.30 8.45 -31.87
C GLU A 29 10.71 8.62 -32.49
N THR A 30 11.21 9.85 -32.56
CA THR A 30 12.51 10.19 -33.14
C THR A 30 13.55 10.65 -32.13
N SER A 31 13.16 10.79 -30.88
CA SER A 31 14.04 11.33 -29.81
C SER A 31 15.17 10.39 -29.39
N GLY A 32 15.06 9.10 -29.68
CA GLY A 32 15.97 8.07 -29.15
C GLY A 32 15.79 7.78 -27.65
N LEU A 33 14.75 8.34 -27.01
CA LEU A 33 14.42 8.10 -25.61
C LEU A 33 13.52 6.86 -25.48
N GLU A 34 13.72 6.09 -24.42
CA GLU A 34 13.03 4.81 -24.22
C GLU A 34 11.84 4.91 -23.27
N ARG A 35 11.85 5.92 -22.35
CA ARG A 35 10.92 5.95 -21.20
C ARG A 35 10.11 7.22 -21.15
N TYR A 36 8.86 7.09 -20.67
CA TYR A 36 8.04 8.25 -20.35
C TYR A 36 7.45 8.17 -18.96
N VAL A 37 7.21 9.34 -18.34
CA VAL A 37 6.56 9.49 -17.05
C VAL A 37 5.24 10.21 -17.21
N ALA A 38 4.16 9.52 -16.86
CA ALA A 38 2.81 10.07 -16.76
C ALA A 38 2.49 10.47 -15.32
N GLY A 39 1.40 11.19 -15.12
CA GLY A 39 1.01 11.63 -13.78
C GLY A 39 0.67 10.47 -12.81
N ASP A 40 0.28 9.30 -13.29
CA ASP A 40 0.01 8.10 -12.49
C ASP A 40 1.28 7.28 -12.18
N HIS A 41 2.41 7.59 -12.82
CA HIS A 41 3.70 7.02 -12.48
C HIS A 41 4.37 7.71 -11.28
N MET A 42 3.92 8.89 -10.90
CA MET A 42 4.42 9.61 -9.73
C MET A 42 3.48 9.36 -8.54
N ASP A 43 4.03 8.94 -7.42
CA ASP A 43 3.29 8.69 -6.19
C ASP A 43 3.24 9.96 -5.31
N THR A 44 2.26 10.01 -4.40
CA THR A 44 2.10 11.10 -3.43
C THR A 44 3.27 11.10 -2.44
N ASP A 45 3.89 12.27 -2.24
CA ASP A 45 5.00 12.47 -1.29
C ASP A 45 6.19 11.50 -1.47
N ASP A 46 6.38 10.97 -2.67
CA ASP A 46 7.51 10.11 -3.03
C ASP A 46 8.39 10.80 -4.08
N LEU A 47 9.63 11.07 -3.73
CA LEU A 47 10.58 11.72 -4.63
C LEU A 47 11.14 10.78 -5.70
N ARG A 48 10.91 9.47 -5.61
CA ARG A 48 11.45 8.47 -6.54
C ARG A 48 10.41 8.12 -7.61
N ILE A 49 10.87 8.02 -8.85
CA ILE A 49 10.06 7.50 -9.96
C ILE A 49 10.15 5.98 -9.91
N ARG A 50 9.07 5.30 -9.52
CA ARG A 50 9.05 3.84 -9.35
C ARG A 50 8.46 3.11 -10.55
N ARG A 51 7.78 3.83 -11.42
CA ARG A 51 7.08 3.30 -12.60
C ARG A 51 7.26 4.27 -13.76
N TRP A 52 7.34 3.72 -14.92
CA TRP A 52 7.39 4.45 -16.18
C TRP A 52 6.73 3.62 -17.28
N GLY A 53 6.38 4.26 -18.39
CA GLY A 53 5.99 3.57 -19.58
C GLY A 53 7.13 3.55 -20.61
N GLU A 54 7.07 2.61 -21.55
CA GLU A 54 8.04 2.47 -22.64
C GLU A 54 7.51 3.17 -23.88
N ILE A 55 8.33 4.01 -24.51
CA ILE A 55 8.03 4.70 -25.76
C ILE A 55 8.03 3.64 -26.88
N GLY A 56 6.97 3.63 -27.70
CA GLY A 56 6.82 2.62 -28.77
C GLY A 56 6.06 1.36 -28.35
N SER A 57 5.73 1.15 -27.06
CA SER A 57 4.91 0.02 -26.61
C SER A 57 3.41 0.18 -26.91
N GLY A 58 2.98 1.36 -27.34
CA GLY A 58 1.60 1.71 -27.67
C GLY A 58 1.46 3.19 -28.03
N TYR A 59 0.22 3.63 -28.23
CA TYR A 59 -0.05 5.03 -28.53
C TYR A 59 0.27 5.94 -27.35
N LEU A 60 1.24 6.80 -27.51
CA LEU A 60 1.57 7.87 -26.58
C LEU A 60 0.86 9.15 -27.04
N GLY A 61 -0.10 9.64 -26.25
CA GLY A 61 -0.92 10.79 -26.63
C GLY A 61 -0.10 12.06 -26.91
N PRO A 62 -0.64 13.05 -27.64
CA PRO A 62 0.09 14.23 -28.13
C PRO A 62 0.57 15.17 -27.03
N ALA A 63 0.17 14.95 -25.80
CA ALA A 63 0.65 15.72 -24.64
C ALA A 63 2.08 15.35 -24.20
N PHE A 64 2.59 14.19 -24.62
CA PHE A 64 3.89 13.66 -24.20
C PHE A 64 4.99 14.10 -25.19
N HIS A 65 5.59 15.24 -24.91
CA HIS A 65 6.66 15.81 -25.72
C HIS A 65 7.66 16.64 -24.90
N MET A 66 7.55 16.62 -23.56
CA MET A 66 8.45 17.39 -22.69
C MET A 66 9.58 16.50 -22.21
N ARG A 67 10.82 16.77 -22.67
CA ARG A 67 12.01 16.04 -22.23
C ARG A 67 12.41 16.46 -20.82
N PHE A 68 12.81 15.48 -20.02
CA PHE A 68 13.47 15.66 -18.73
C PHE A 68 14.77 14.87 -18.65
N ARG A 69 15.71 15.32 -17.80
CA ARG A 69 17.01 14.71 -17.58
C ARG A 69 17.22 14.33 -16.11
N PRO A 70 18.18 13.42 -15.82
CA PRO A 70 18.55 13.12 -14.44
C PRO A 70 18.84 14.38 -13.62
N GLY A 71 18.38 14.40 -12.37
CA GLY A 71 18.52 15.50 -11.43
C GLY A 71 17.43 16.59 -11.53
N GLN A 72 16.62 16.60 -12.59
CA GLN A 72 15.50 17.55 -12.70
C GLN A 72 14.31 17.08 -11.90
N VAL A 73 13.54 18.05 -11.38
CA VAL A 73 12.32 17.80 -10.60
C VAL A 73 11.11 17.80 -11.51
N LEU A 74 10.32 16.73 -11.42
CA LEU A 74 9.04 16.60 -12.09
C LEU A 74 7.92 16.97 -11.11
N TYR A 75 7.05 17.90 -11.51
CA TYR A 75 5.92 18.37 -10.73
C TYR A 75 4.61 18.18 -11.47
N GLY A 76 3.68 17.41 -10.86
CA GLY A 76 2.34 17.22 -11.40
C GLY A 76 1.49 18.47 -11.24
N SER A 77 1.25 19.24 -12.32
CA SER A 77 0.51 20.50 -12.27
C SER A 77 -1.01 20.34 -12.15
N ARG A 78 -1.53 19.12 -12.34
CA ARG A 78 -2.95 18.79 -12.18
C ARG A 78 -3.21 18.09 -10.87
N ARG A 79 -4.37 18.36 -10.24
CA ARG A 79 -4.74 17.81 -8.94
C ARG A 79 -3.61 17.99 -7.93
N THR A 80 -3.16 19.23 -7.75
CA THR A 80 -2.00 19.59 -6.94
C THR A 80 -2.07 19.06 -5.50
N TYR A 81 -3.28 18.85 -4.97
CA TYR A 81 -3.52 18.20 -3.67
C TYR A 81 -2.96 16.78 -3.58
N LEU A 82 -2.64 16.14 -4.71
CA LEU A 82 -1.97 14.82 -4.74
C LEU A 82 -0.47 14.89 -4.45
N ARG A 83 0.11 16.09 -4.30
CA ARG A 83 1.52 16.32 -3.88
C ARG A 83 2.53 15.50 -4.70
N LYS A 84 2.35 15.46 -6.03
CA LYS A 84 3.19 14.69 -6.94
C LYS A 84 4.44 15.48 -7.31
N VAL A 85 5.53 15.18 -6.61
CA VAL A 85 6.88 15.71 -6.84
C VAL A 85 7.83 14.54 -6.93
N ALA A 86 8.61 14.43 -8.00
CA ALA A 86 9.62 13.38 -8.15
C ALA A 86 10.92 13.93 -8.73
N VAL A 87 12.03 13.31 -8.45
CA VAL A 87 13.35 13.61 -9.03
C VAL A 87 13.63 12.58 -10.12
N ALA A 88 13.95 13.04 -11.30
CA ALA A 88 14.32 12.15 -12.40
C ALA A 88 15.71 11.53 -12.15
N ASP A 89 15.82 10.21 -12.32
CA ASP A 89 17.06 9.45 -12.25
C ASP A 89 17.48 8.86 -13.62
N PHE A 90 16.67 9.12 -14.66
CA PHE A 90 16.91 8.75 -16.04
C PHE A 90 16.46 9.89 -16.99
N ASP A 91 16.88 9.80 -18.24
CA ASP A 91 16.46 10.70 -19.33
C ASP A 91 15.15 10.17 -19.94
N GLY A 92 14.15 11.02 -20.12
CA GLY A 92 12.84 10.58 -20.61
C GLY A 92 11.92 11.73 -21.02
N ILE A 93 10.66 11.36 -21.26
CA ILE A 93 9.61 12.28 -21.72
C ILE A 93 8.46 12.30 -20.69
N CYS A 94 7.89 13.47 -20.45
CA CYS A 94 6.66 13.59 -19.68
C CYS A 94 5.58 14.37 -20.45
N ALA A 95 4.36 14.33 -19.95
CA ALA A 95 3.26 15.13 -20.50
C ALA A 95 3.45 16.62 -20.19
N ASN A 96 2.88 17.50 -20.99
CA ASN A 96 2.87 18.94 -20.79
C ASN A 96 2.18 19.39 -19.48
N THR A 97 1.44 18.48 -18.84
CA THR A 97 0.83 18.67 -17.54
C THR A 97 1.77 18.37 -16.37
N THR A 98 2.99 17.93 -16.65
CA THR A 98 4.08 17.74 -15.70
C THR A 98 5.13 18.82 -15.97
N PHE A 99 5.44 19.64 -15.00
CA PHE A 99 6.50 20.64 -15.13
C PHE A 99 7.85 19.99 -14.87
N VAL A 100 8.80 20.21 -15.75
CA VAL A 100 10.21 19.91 -15.56
C VAL A 100 10.85 21.14 -14.97
N ILE A 101 11.42 21.04 -13.77
CA ILE A 101 11.83 22.17 -12.95
C ILE A 101 13.28 21.96 -12.49
N GLU A 102 14.04 23.06 -12.47
CA GLU A 102 15.40 23.09 -11.94
C GLU A 102 15.76 24.45 -11.35
N PRO A 103 16.76 24.55 -10.47
CA PRO A 103 17.30 25.84 -10.02
C PRO A 103 17.86 26.64 -11.19
N LYS A 104 17.74 27.97 -11.12
CA LYS A 104 18.41 28.88 -12.07
C LYS A 104 19.91 28.93 -11.83
N ASN A 105 20.31 28.87 -10.57
CA ASN A 105 21.70 28.90 -10.14
C ASN A 105 21.91 27.96 -8.94
N ALA A 106 22.74 26.94 -9.11
CA ALA A 106 23.05 25.94 -8.08
C ALA A 106 23.87 26.52 -6.90
N GLU A 107 24.53 27.67 -7.11
CA GLU A 107 25.24 28.38 -6.04
C GLU A 107 24.29 29.21 -5.14
N GLU A 108 23.03 29.27 -5.50
CA GLU A 108 22.00 29.97 -4.74
C GLU A 108 20.97 29.00 -4.14
N LEU A 109 20.49 28.08 -4.96
CA LEU A 109 19.55 27.00 -4.59
C LEU A 109 20.13 25.67 -5.05
N LEU A 110 20.45 24.79 -4.11
CA LEU A 110 20.96 23.45 -4.43
C LEU A 110 19.87 22.65 -5.17
N PRO A 111 20.23 21.95 -6.28
CA PRO A 111 19.30 21.06 -6.98
C PRO A 111 18.65 20.03 -6.04
N GLU A 112 19.39 19.46 -5.13
CA GLU A 112 18.95 18.45 -4.16
C GLU A 112 18.02 19.03 -3.07
N PHE A 113 18.10 20.35 -2.81
CA PHE A 113 17.21 21.02 -1.86
C PHE A 113 15.83 21.32 -2.43
N LEU A 114 15.76 21.57 -3.74
CA LEU A 114 14.54 21.95 -4.44
C LEU A 114 13.37 20.96 -4.26
N PRO A 115 13.55 19.64 -4.45
CA PRO A 115 12.44 18.69 -4.30
C PRO A 115 11.88 18.66 -2.86
N PHE A 116 12.72 18.79 -1.84
CA PHE A 116 12.26 18.88 -0.46
C PHE A 116 11.48 20.18 -0.19
N LEU A 117 11.92 21.32 -0.72
CA LEU A 117 11.17 22.57 -0.65
C LEU A 117 9.77 22.39 -1.25
N MET A 118 9.66 21.71 -2.39
CA MET A 118 8.40 21.50 -3.10
C MET A 118 7.47 20.47 -2.41
N GLN A 119 7.99 19.69 -1.48
CA GLN A 119 7.19 18.79 -0.63
C GLN A 119 6.68 19.47 0.66
N THR A 120 7.07 20.72 0.96
CA THR A 120 6.58 21.41 2.17
C THR A 120 5.06 21.62 2.13
N ASP A 121 4.44 21.60 3.31
CA ASP A 121 3.00 21.90 3.43
C ASP A 121 2.69 23.30 2.91
N ALA A 122 3.55 24.29 3.22
CA ALA A 122 3.40 25.66 2.74
C ALA A 122 3.38 25.76 1.20
N PHE A 123 4.28 25.03 0.51
CA PHE A 123 4.28 24.99 -0.95
C PHE A 123 3.02 24.32 -1.50
N ASN A 124 2.61 23.21 -0.89
CA ASN A 124 1.41 22.49 -1.31
C ASN A 124 0.14 23.30 -1.08
N GLU A 125 -0.03 23.90 0.09
CA GLU A 125 -1.18 24.77 0.41
C GLU A 125 -1.26 25.96 -0.55
N PHE A 126 -0.12 26.61 -0.83
CA PHE A 126 -0.04 27.67 -1.83
C PHE A 126 -0.47 27.16 -3.21
N SER A 127 0.02 26.01 -3.63
CA SER A 127 -0.29 25.40 -4.91
C SER A 127 -1.79 25.08 -5.04
N VAL A 128 -2.38 24.45 -4.02
CA VAL A 128 -3.82 24.14 -3.97
C VAL A 128 -4.66 25.39 -4.01
N LYS A 129 -4.32 26.41 -3.19
CA LYS A 129 -5.04 27.68 -3.11
C LYS A 129 -5.05 28.44 -4.43
N ASN A 130 -3.98 28.37 -5.23
CA ASN A 130 -3.83 29.05 -6.51
C ASN A 130 -4.20 28.18 -7.72
N SER A 131 -4.70 26.97 -7.50
CA SER A 131 -5.19 26.09 -8.56
C SER A 131 -6.51 26.61 -9.14
N LYS A 132 -6.73 26.32 -10.43
CA LYS A 132 -7.89 26.72 -11.24
C LYS A 132 -8.68 25.47 -11.64
N GLY A 133 -10.00 25.60 -11.74
CA GLY A 133 -10.90 24.51 -12.12
C GLY A 133 -11.39 23.68 -10.95
N SER A 134 -12.58 23.09 -11.06
CA SER A 134 -13.26 22.37 -9.97
C SER A 134 -13.06 20.85 -10.03
N VAL A 135 -13.19 20.22 -11.21
CA VAL A 135 -13.13 18.76 -11.37
C VAL A 135 -11.69 18.23 -11.47
N ASN A 136 -10.85 18.91 -12.26
CA ASN A 136 -9.43 18.60 -12.43
C ASN A 136 -8.62 19.88 -12.18
N PRO A 137 -8.48 20.34 -10.94
CA PRO A 137 -7.79 21.58 -10.64
C PRO A 137 -6.34 21.51 -11.14
N TYR A 138 -5.88 22.61 -11.71
CA TYR A 138 -4.52 22.73 -12.23
C TYR A 138 -3.90 24.07 -11.83
N ILE A 139 -2.58 24.13 -11.80
CA ILE A 139 -1.83 25.37 -11.58
C ILE A 139 -0.90 25.63 -12.77
N ASN A 140 -0.69 26.91 -13.12
CA ASN A 140 0.32 27.29 -14.09
C ASN A 140 1.65 27.54 -13.38
N PHE A 141 2.76 27.39 -14.10
CA PHE A 141 4.08 27.69 -13.54
C PHE A 141 4.20 29.16 -13.12
N SER A 142 3.59 30.09 -13.85
CA SER A 142 3.54 31.53 -13.49
C SER A 142 2.84 31.80 -12.15
N ASP A 143 1.89 30.92 -11.75
CA ASP A 143 1.22 31.03 -10.45
C ASP A 143 2.12 30.44 -9.35
N LEU A 144 2.78 29.30 -9.59
CA LEU A 144 3.79 28.74 -8.68
C LEU A 144 4.98 29.66 -8.47
N ALA A 145 5.42 30.36 -9.51
CA ALA A 145 6.53 31.30 -9.46
C ALA A 145 6.35 32.42 -8.43
N ARG A 146 5.10 32.69 -8.01
CA ARG A 146 4.77 33.71 -6.99
C ARG A 146 4.86 33.17 -5.54
N PHE A 147 5.12 31.89 -5.34
CA PHE A 147 5.32 31.34 -4.01
C PHE A 147 6.52 32.03 -3.33
N GLU A 148 6.29 32.61 -2.17
CA GLU A 148 7.33 33.29 -1.38
C GLU A 148 7.78 32.41 -0.23
N PHE A 149 9.08 32.28 -0.06
CA PHE A 149 9.67 31.49 1.02
C PHE A 149 11.00 32.08 1.50
N ALA A 150 11.39 31.70 2.70
CA ALA A 150 12.69 32.07 3.22
C ALA A 150 13.74 31.04 2.72
N LEU A 151 14.67 31.49 1.89
CA LEU A 151 15.75 30.69 1.34
C LEU A 151 16.91 30.67 2.33
N PRO A 152 17.33 29.49 2.85
CA PRO A 152 18.46 29.35 3.75
C PRO A 152 19.79 29.52 3.01
N PRO A 153 20.87 29.89 3.72
CA PRO A 153 22.22 29.85 3.18
C PRO A 153 22.61 28.45 2.73
N LEU A 154 23.48 28.31 1.73
CA LEU A 154 23.92 27.03 1.15
C LEU A 154 24.37 26.00 2.20
N GLY A 155 25.04 26.45 3.27
CA GLY A 155 25.47 25.57 4.37
C GLY A 155 24.30 24.91 5.09
N GLU A 156 23.18 25.62 5.28
CA GLU A 156 21.95 25.07 5.88
C GLU A 156 21.17 24.23 4.90
N GLN A 157 21.14 24.61 3.60
CA GLN A 157 20.55 23.77 2.55
C GLN A 157 21.25 22.39 2.52
N ARG A 158 22.59 22.35 2.53
CA ARG A 158 23.36 21.09 2.55
C ARG A 158 23.06 20.25 3.77
N ARG A 159 22.93 20.83 4.97
CA ARG A 159 22.57 20.09 6.19
C ARG A 159 21.16 19.50 6.08
N SER A 160 20.21 20.30 5.60
CA SER A 160 18.81 19.85 5.40
C SER A 160 18.76 18.71 4.38
N VAL A 161 19.44 18.84 3.25
CA VAL A 161 19.56 17.80 2.22
C VAL A 161 20.16 16.54 2.82
N SER A 162 21.29 16.65 3.52
CA SER A 162 21.97 15.47 4.12
C SER A 162 21.06 14.72 5.08
N LEU A 163 20.33 15.43 5.95
CA LEU A 163 19.39 14.83 6.89
C LEU A 163 18.20 14.17 6.18
N LEU A 164 17.55 14.88 5.27
CA LEU A 164 16.34 14.41 4.61
C LEU A 164 16.64 13.25 3.65
N SER A 165 17.74 13.34 2.89
CA SER A 165 18.20 12.24 2.02
C SER A 165 18.53 10.98 2.82
N ALA A 166 19.20 11.10 3.98
CA ALA A 166 19.47 9.96 4.82
C ALA A 166 18.21 9.28 5.34
N LEU A 167 17.16 10.06 5.67
CA LEU A 167 15.86 9.52 6.07
C LEU A 167 15.14 8.85 4.89
N GLU A 168 15.19 9.43 3.69
CA GLU A 168 14.66 8.80 2.47
C GLU A 168 15.34 7.46 2.17
N ASP A 169 16.67 7.41 2.24
CA ASP A 169 17.44 6.18 2.02
C ASP A 169 17.12 5.11 3.08
N GLN A 170 16.93 5.52 4.33
CA GLN A 170 16.50 4.61 5.39
C GLN A 170 15.09 4.05 5.14
N ILE A 171 14.15 4.88 4.70
CA ILE A 171 12.79 4.45 4.32
C ILE A 171 12.87 3.42 3.19
N GLU A 172 13.69 3.65 2.17
CA GLU A 172 13.87 2.72 1.06
C GLU A 172 14.49 1.38 1.50
N ALA A 173 15.50 1.43 2.35
CA ALA A 173 16.10 0.22 2.89
C ALA A 173 15.08 -0.61 3.69
N ILE A 174 14.23 0.05 4.49
CA ILE A 174 13.17 -0.63 5.24
C ILE A 174 12.12 -1.24 4.28
N ARG A 175 11.71 -0.52 3.23
CA ARG A 175 10.78 -1.04 2.21
C ARG A 175 11.36 -2.26 1.49
N ALA A 176 12.62 -2.20 1.07
CA ALA A 176 13.30 -3.31 0.42
C ALA A 176 13.38 -4.54 1.35
N ALA A 177 13.76 -4.33 2.62
CA ALA A 177 13.78 -5.39 3.63
C ALA A 177 12.39 -5.99 3.86
N SER A 178 11.35 -5.16 3.99
CA SER A 178 9.97 -5.63 4.17
C SER A 178 9.49 -6.49 2.99
N ASN A 179 9.76 -6.05 1.76
CA ASN A 179 9.41 -6.82 0.55
C ASN A 179 10.18 -8.16 0.49
N ALA A 180 11.47 -8.16 0.84
CA ALA A 180 12.28 -9.37 0.88
C ALA A 180 11.79 -10.35 1.97
N THR A 181 11.45 -9.85 3.16
CA THR A 181 10.94 -10.66 4.27
C THR A 181 9.57 -11.28 3.91
N THR A 182 8.69 -10.53 3.26
CA THR A 182 7.40 -11.05 2.78
C THR A 182 7.56 -12.15 1.72
N LYS A 183 8.51 -11.99 0.79
CA LYS A 183 8.85 -13.04 -0.18
C LYS A 183 9.43 -14.28 0.51
N LEU A 184 10.33 -14.07 1.48
CA LEU A 184 10.94 -15.17 2.26
C LEU A 184 9.85 -15.95 3.02
N ARG A 185 8.93 -15.27 3.71
CA ARG A 185 7.82 -15.92 4.43
C ARG A 185 7.00 -16.82 3.50
N LYS A 186 6.65 -16.31 2.31
CA LYS A 186 5.89 -17.10 1.32
C LYS A 186 6.69 -18.32 0.82
N SER A 187 7.97 -18.15 0.55
CA SER A 187 8.84 -19.24 0.11
C SER A 187 9.00 -20.30 1.20
N VAL A 188 9.32 -19.88 2.43
CA VAL A 188 9.48 -20.79 3.58
C VAL A 188 8.19 -21.57 3.84
N ALA A 189 7.02 -20.90 3.78
CA ALA A 189 5.74 -21.57 3.94
C ALA A 189 5.50 -22.60 2.83
N LEU A 190 5.71 -22.24 1.56
CA LEU A 190 5.54 -23.18 0.44
C LEU A 190 6.48 -24.39 0.56
N ASP A 191 7.76 -24.14 0.86
CA ASP A 191 8.76 -25.22 1.02
C ASP A 191 8.41 -26.12 2.21
N ALA A 192 8.06 -25.54 3.35
CA ALA A 192 7.67 -26.29 4.54
C ALA A 192 6.49 -27.22 4.28
N PHE A 193 5.46 -26.74 3.55
CA PHE A 193 4.29 -27.56 3.22
C PHE A 193 4.52 -28.54 2.08
N SER A 194 5.40 -28.26 1.13
CA SER A 194 5.76 -29.17 0.03
C SER A 194 6.62 -30.35 0.49
N LEU A 195 7.45 -30.13 1.51
CA LEU A 195 8.37 -31.13 2.09
C LEU A 195 7.73 -31.96 3.23
N VAL A 196 6.44 -31.72 3.54
CA VAL A 196 5.73 -32.53 4.53
C VAL A 196 5.53 -33.92 3.98
N ASP A 197 6.34 -34.84 4.47
CA ASP A 197 6.14 -36.28 4.23
C ASP A 197 5.01 -36.81 5.14
N SER A 198 3.79 -36.57 4.70
CA SER A 198 2.57 -36.97 5.41
C SER A 198 1.47 -37.31 4.39
N PRO A 199 0.69 -38.36 4.64
CA PRO A 199 -0.45 -38.68 3.80
C PRO A 199 -1.43 -37.50 3.78
N LYS A 200 -1.91 -37.17 2.58
CA LYS A 200 -2.98 -36.19 2.42
C LYS A 200 -4.31 -36.80 2.83
N VAL A 201 -5.02 -36.10 3.69
CA VAL A 201 -6.38 -36.46 4.11
C VAL A 201 -7.38 -35.41 3.65
N LYS A 202 -8.64 -35.76 3.50
CA LYS A 202 -9.70 -34.80 3.23
C LYS A 202 -9.83 -33.86 4.42
N MET A 203 -9.89 -32.55 4.17
CA MET A 203 -9.96 -31.55 5.22
C MET A 203 -11.17 -31.78 6.15
N GLY A 204 -12.30 -32.23 5.62
CA GLY A 204 -13.49 -32.57 6.41
C GLY A 204 -13.33 -33.75 7.34
N ALA A 205 -12.25 -34.55 7.24
CA ALA A 205 -11.97 -35.68 8.17
C ALA A 205 -11.29 -35.18 9.47
N VAL A 206 -10.68 -34.01 9.45
CA VAL A 206 -9.86 -33.46 10.55
C VAL A 206 -10.31 -32.07 11.02
N ALA A 207 -11.28 -31.46 10.34
CA ALA A 207 -11.86 -30.17 10.67
C ALA A 207 -13.39 -30.18 10.43
N ASP A 208 -14.12 -29.42 11.24
CA ASP A 208 -15.53 -29.13 10.96
C ASP A 208 -15.62 -27.90 10.04
N ILE A 209 -16.45 -27.99 9.00
CA ILE A 209 -16.56 -26.92 8.00
C ILE A 209 -18.00 -26.44 7.92
N ARG A 210 -18.18 -25.16 8.22
CA ARG A 210 -19.49 -24.50 8.29
C ARG A 210 -19.50 -23.22 7.47
N ASN A 211 -20.66 -22.86 6.97
CA ASN A 211 -20.94 -21.51 6.48
C ASN A 211 -21.80 -20.74 7.48
N GLY A 212 -22.00 -19.47 7.21
CA GLY A 212 -22.87 -18.62 8.00
C GLY A 212 -24.11 -18.18 7.25
N THR A 213 -24.75 -17.15 7.81
CA THR A 213 -25.97 -16.55 7.29
C THR A 213 -25.93 -15.04 7.52
N THR A 214 -26.62 -14.30 6.67
CA THR A 214 -26.86 -12.86 6.85
C THR A 214 -28.26 -12.66 7.41
N PRO A 215 -28.42 -12.15 8.63
CA PRO A 215 -29.74 -11.74 9.14
C PRO A 215 -30.39 -10.71 8.22
N ARG A 216 -31.71 -10.66 8.18
CA ARG A 216 -32.42 -9.71 7.31
C ARG A 216 -32.02 -8.27 7.65
N ARG A 217 -31.42 -7.57 6.70
CA ARG A 217 -30.93 -6.19 6.87
C ARG A 217 -32.04 -5.19 7.24
N ALA A 218 -33.25 -5.43 6.80
CA ALA A 218 -34.41 -4.59 7.09
C ALA A 218 -35.02 -4.76 8.49
N ARG A 219 -34.47 -5.70 9.31
CA ARG A 219 -34.90 -5.93 10.70
C ARG A 219 -33.85 -5.32 11.62
N ASP A 220 -34.07 -4.07 12.03
CA ASP A 220 -33.14 -3.32 12.90
C ASP A 220 -32.88 -4.02 14.23
N GLU A 221 -33.85 -4.79 14.75
CA GLU A 221 -33.72 -5.58 15.98
C GLU A 221 -32.66 -6.67 15.92
N TYR A 222 -32.17 -7.04 14.72
CA TYR A 222 -31.10 -8.02 14.56
C TYR A 222 -29.70 -7.40 14.57
N TRP A 223 -29.61 -6.08 14.48
CA TRP A 223 -28.34 -5.37 14.29
C TRP A 223 -28.04 -4.45 15.49
N LYS A 224 -26.78 -3.99 15.60
CA LYS A 224 -26.27 -3.14 16.69
C LYS A 224 -26.30 -3.81 18.06
N GLY A 225 -26.12 -5.14 18.10
CA GLY A 225 -25.92 -5.90 19.34
C GLY A 225 -24.46 -5.93 19.78
N SER A 226 -24.07 -7.03 20.45
CA SER A 226 -22.73 -7.25 20.98
C SER A 226 -21.98 -8.41 20.32
N ILE A 227 -22.66 -9.24 19.51
CA ILE A 227 -22.06 -10.43 18.87
C ILE A 227 -21.41 -10.01 17.56
N PRO A 228 -20.11 -10.21 17.35
CA PRO A 228 -19.42 -9.89 16.11
C PRO A 228 -20.03 -10.64 14.92
N TRP A 229 -20.28 -9.92 13.82
CA TRP A 229 -20.71 -10.50 12.55
C TRP A 229 -19.84 -10.01 11.41
N LEU A 230 -19.36 -10.95 10.56
CA LEU A 230 -18.33 -10.68 9.57
C LEU A 230 -18.85 -10.85 8.14
N PRO A 231 -18.84 -9.80 7.32
CA PRO A 231 -19.01 -9.90 5.87
C PRO A 231 -17.74 -10.47 5.22
N THR A 232 -17.86 -11.06 4.02
CA THR A 232 -16.75 -11.70 3.31
C THR A 232 -15.54 -10.78 3.07
N GLY A 233 -15.76 -9.48 2.96
CA GLY A 233 -14.69 -8.49 2.78
C GLY A 233 -13.63 -8.51 3.89
N LYS A 234 -13.98 -8.95 5.10
CA LYS A 234 -13.07 -9.07 6.24
C LYS A 234 -11.94 -10.08 6.02
N VAL A 235 -12.03 -10.95 5.01
CA VAL A 235 -10.91 -11.85 4.64
C VAL A 235 -9.64 -11.09 4.27
N ASN A 236 -9.75 -9.83 3.89
CA ASN A 236 -8.59 -8.99 3.55
C ASN A 236 -7.75 -8.58 4.78
N ASP A 237 -8.30 -8.67 5.97
CA ASP A 237 -7.57 -8.36 7.22
C ASP A 237 -6.55 -9.44 7.58
N ARG A 238 -6.58 -10.59 6.91
CA ARG A 238 -5.68 -11.74 7.11
C ARG A 238 -5.76 -12.35 8.52
N ILE A 239 -5.71 -11.53 9.57
CA ILE A 239 -6.01 -11.91 10.96
C ILE A 239 -7.17 -11.02 11.39
N ILE A 240 -8.31 -11.63 11.73
CA ILE A 240 -9.54 -10.92 12.08
C ILE A 240 -9.65 -10.89 13.60
N ASP A 241 -9.23 -9.79 14.20
CA ASP A 241 -9.25 -9.53 15.64
C ASP A 241 -10.34 -8.55 16.08
N ALA A 242 -11.07 -7.96 15.10
CA ALA A 242 -12.18 -7.05 15.35
C ALA A 242 -13.25 -7.16 14.26
N ALA A 243 -14.48 -6.86 14.61
CA ALA A 243 -15.63 -6.74 13.70
C ALA A 243 -16.06 -5.28 13.57
N ASP A 244 -16.60 -4.94 12.41
CA ASP A 244 -17.20 -3.63 12.14
C ASP A 244 -18.72 -3.65 12.30
N GLU A 245 -19.32 -4.85 12.27
CA GLU A 245 -20.76 -5.07 12.39
C GLU A 245 -21.05 -6.04 13.54
N PHE A 246 -22.17 -5.81 14.23
CA PHE A 246 -22.57 -6.61 15.36
C PHE A 246 -24.06 -6.97 15.26
N ILE A 247 -24.39 -8.18 15.69
CA ILE A 247 -25.76 -8.68 15.74
C ILE A 247 -26.21 -8.86 17.20
N THR A 248 -27.52 -8.98 17.40
CA THR A 248 -28.14 -9.17 18.71
C THR A 248 -28.28 -10.65 19.05
N GLU A 249 -28.48 -10.96 20.34
CA GLU A 249 -28.83 -12.32 20.80
C GLU A 249 -30.12 -12.82 20.12
N GLN A 250 -31.09 -11.93 19.91
CA GLN A 250 -32.32 -12.25 19.18
C GLN A 250 -32.02 -12.73 17.74
N ALA A 251 -31.08 -12.09 17.05
CA ALA A 251 -30.67 -12.55 15.72
C ALA A 251 -30.04 -13.95 15.79
N LEU A 252 -29.24 -14.23 16.82
CA LEU A 252 -28.59 -15.52 17.01
C LEU A 252 -29.63 -16.64 17.27
N GLU A 253 -30.69 -16.35 18.00
CA GLU A 253 -31.76 -17.29 18.33
C GLU A 253 -32.73 -17.53 17.17
N GLU A 254 -33.11 -16.46 16.45
CA GLU A 254 -34.15 -16.54 15.41
C GLU A 254 -33.60 -16.87 13.99
N CYS A 255 -32.30 -16.67 13.75
CA CYS A 255 -31.68 -16.96 12.44
C CYS A 255 -30.80 -18.22 12.51
N PRO A 256 -30.58 -18.93 11.39
CA PRO A 256 -29.68 -20.08 11.35
C PRO A 256 -28.21 -19.64 11.38
N LEU A 257 -27.82 -18.95 12.44
CA LEU A 257 -26.48 -18.46 12.70
C LEU A 257 -25.73 -19.44 13.58
N THR A 258 -24.41 -19.49 13.39
CA THR A 258 -23.50 -20.24 14.27
C THR A 258 -22.37 -19.32 14.69
N LEU A 259 -22.11 -19.26 15.98
CA LEU A 259 -20.92 -18.62 16.51
C LEU A 259 -19.71 -19.49 16.19
N ILE A 260 -18.81 -18.98 15.37
CA ILE A 260 -17.57 -19.67 14.96
C ILE A 260 -16.50 -19.29 15.99
N PRO A 261 -15.81 -20.27 16.58
CA PRO A 261 -14.82 -20.01 17.62
C PRO A 261 -13.54 -19.39 17.05
N ALA A 262 -12.88 -18.58 17.85
CA ALA A 262 -11.52 -18.13 17.61
C ALA A 262 -10.59 -19.34 17.34
N GLY A 263 -9.57 -19.15 16.51
CA GLY A 263 -8.70 -20.24 16.03
C GLY A 263 -9.22 -20.96 14.78
N SER A 264 -10.40 -20.58 14.27
CA SER A 264 -10.90 -21.08 12.98
C SER A 264 -10.25 -20.33 11.81
N THR A 265 -10.11 -21.00 10.66
CA THR A 265 -9.71 -20.35 9.41
C THR A 265 -10.94 -20.07 8.55
N LEU A 266 -11.13 -18.80 8.19
CA LEU A 266 -12.20 -18.39 7.29
C LEU A 266 -11.70 -18.37 5.83
N ILE A 267 -12.44 -18.97 4.92
CA ILE A 267 -12.14 -19.00 3.48
C ILE A 267 -13.25 -18.27 2.74
N ALA A 268 -12.90 -17.29 1.91
CA ALA A 268 -13.86 -16.65 1.01
C ALA A 268 -14.24 -17.62 -0.12
N MET A 269 -15.52 -17.98 -0.18
CA MET A 269 -16.00 -18.98 -1.16
C MET A 269 -16.38 -18.35 -2.50
N ILE A 270 -16.59 -17.02 -2.56
CA ILE A 270 -16.99 -16.29 -3.77
C ILE A 270 -16.04 -15.12 -4.05
N GLY A 271 -16.14 -14.54 -5.23
CA GLY A 271 -15.39 -13.36 -5.70
C GLY A 271 -14.51 -13.68 -6.90
N GLU A 272 -14.91 -13.20 -8.09
CA GLU A 272 -14.19 -13.47 -9.35
C GLU A 272 -12.84 -12.75 -9.43
N GLY A 273 -12.69 -11.62 -8.71
CA GLY A 273 -11.42 -10.92 -8.58
C GLY A 273 -10.38 -11.75 -7.81
N GLN A 274 -9.79 -11.18 -6.77
CA GLN A 274 -8.75 -11.84 -5.95
C GLN A 274 -9.27 -12.40 -4.62
N THR A 275 -10.58 -12.37 -4.35
CA THR A 275 -11.12 -12.68 -3.01
C THR A 275 -11.33 -14.17 -2.80
N ARG A 276 -11.92 -14.88 -3.78
CA ARG A 276 -12.19 -16.33 -3.68
C ARG A 276 -10.91 -17.12 -3.41
N GLY A 277 -10.96 -18.02 -2.44
CA GLY A 277 -9.83 -18.85 -2.01
C GLY A 277 -8.92 -18.17 -0.99
N ARG A 278 -9.07 -16.86 -0.71
CA ARG A 278 -8.33 -16.24 0.38
C ARG A 278 -8.73 -16.82 1.71
N ALA A 279 -7.73 -17.03 2.56
CA ALA A 279 -7.88 -17.49 3.94
C ALA A 279 -7.58 -16.35 4.91
N ALA A 280 -8.29 -16.32 6.04
CA ALA A 280 -8.02 -15.43 7.18
C ALA A 280 -8.12 -16.21 8.48
N MET A 281 -7.24 -15.93 9.44
CA MET A 281 -7.31 -16.44 10.82
C MET A 281 -8.38 -15.66 11.59
N LEU A 282 -9.31 -16.35 12.20
CA LEU A 282 -10.29 -15.77 13.10
C LEU A 282 -9.71 -15.73 14.52
N ALA A 283 -9.43 -14.53 15.04
CA ALA A 283 -8.85 -14.33 16.37
C ALA A 283 -9.89 -14.01 17.46
N ILE A 284 -11.15 -13.85 17.08
CA ILE A 284 -12.30 -13.61 17.97
C ILE A 284 -13.42 -14.61 17.66
N ASP A 285 -14.32 -14.82 18.59
CA ASP A 285 -15.56 -15.55 18.31
C ASP A 285 -16.49 -14.65 17.49
N ALA A 286 -17.02 -15.15 16.35
CA ALA A 286 -17.86 -14.34 15.48
C ALA A 286 -18.86 -15.17 14.67
N CYS A 287 -20.00 -14.56 14.32
CA CYS A 287 -20.86 -15.07 13.25
C CYS A 287 -20.34 -14.58 11.89
N ILE A 288 -20.60 -15.34 10.84
CA ILE A 288 -20.13 -15.06 9.49
C ILE A 288 -21.27 -15.08 8.48
N ASN A 289 -21.09 -14.42 7.35
CA ASN A 289 -22.07 -14.51 6.26
C ASN A 289 -21.97 -15.86 5.49
N GLN A 290 -22.93 -16.10 4.61
CA GLN A 290 -23.03 -17.34 3.81
C GLN A 290 -21.90 -17.54 2.79
N ASN A 291 -21.12 -16.53 2.51
CA ASN A 291 -20.04 -16.57 1.52
C ASN A 291 -18.67 -16.88 2.13
N PHE A 292 -18.60 -17.08 3.43
CA PHE A 292 -17.47 -17.66 4.13
C PHE A 292 -17.67 -19.14 4.37
N GLY A 293 -16.61 -19.93 4.18
CA GLY A 293 -16.46 -21.24 4.76
C GLY A 293 -15.55 -21.16 5.98
N ALA A 294 -16.06 -21.43 7.17
CA ALA A 294 -15.27 -21.53 8.39
C ALA A 294 -14.74 -22.95 8.55
N VAL A 295 -13.43 -23.09 8.62
CA VAL A 295 -12.74 -24.37 8.87
C VAL A 295 -12.30 -24.35 10.33
N ILE A 296 -13.01 -25.11 11.15
CA ILE A 296 -12.80 -25.25 12.60
C ILE A 296 -11.87 -26.45 12.82
N PRO A 297 -10.61 -26.26 13.27
CA PRO A 297 -9.66 -27.36 13.40
C PRO A 297 -10.08 -28.36 14.48
N GLY A 298 -9.92 -29.66 14.19
CA GLY A 298 -10.07 -30.71 15.17
C GLY A 298 -8.81 -30.85 16.06
N LYS A 299 -8.85 -31.80 17.00
CA LYS A 299 -7.80 -31.99 18.02
C LYS A 299 -6.40 -32.32 17.47
N THR A 300 -6.31 -32.85 16.27
CA THR A 300 -5.05 -33.24 15.61
C THR A 300 -4.46 -32.17 14.73
N LEU A 301 -5.08 -30.98 14.69
CA LEU A 301 -4.75 -29.92 13.76
C LEU A 301 -4.50 -28.61 14.53
N ASP A 302 -3.27 -28.12 14.46
CA ASP A 302 -2.92 -26.81 15.02
C ASP A 302 -3.62 -25.70 14.21
N PRO A 303 -4.30 -24.73 14.88
CA PRO A 303 -5.02 -23.66 14.20
C PRO A 303 -4.15 -22.82 13.26
N TRP A 304 -2.93 -22.49 13.67
CA TRP A 304 -2.02 -21.67 12.87
C TRP A 304 -1.41 -22.46 11.71
N TYR A 305 -1.14 -23.75 11.93
CA TYR A 305 -0.71 -24.64 10.86
C TYR A 305 -1.78 -24.70 9.76
N LEU A 306 -3.04 -24.90 10.13
CA LEU A 306 -4.17 -24.91 9.20
C LEU A 306 -4.26 -23.60 8.42
N PHE A 307 -4.19 -22.47 9.12
CA PHE A 307 -4.26 -21.15 8.49
C PHE A 307 -3.13 -20.93 7.48
N TYR A 308 -1.87 -21.15 7.86
CA TYR A 308 -0.72 -20.95 6.96
C TYR A 308 -0.74 -21.92 5.79
N LEU A 309 -1.18 -23.16 6.01
CA LEU A 309 -1.37 -24.14 4.95
C LEU A 309 -2.39 -23.66 3.91
N LEU A 310 -3.56 -23.20 4.36
CA LEU A 310 -4.63 -22.74 3.46
C LEU A 310 -4.27 -21.40 2.79
N GLU A 311 -3.61 -20.47 3.49
CA GLU A 311 -3.07 -19.26 2.89
C GLU A 311 -2.06 -19.57 1.78
N SER A 312 -1.17 -20.53 1.99
CA SER A 312 -0.17 -20.95 0.99
C SER A 312 -0.79 -21.69 -0.19
N ASN A 313 -1.93 -22.32 0.01
CA ASN A 313 -2.67 -23.05 -1.03
C ASN A 313 -3.74 -22.19 -1.74
N TYR A 314 -3.64 -20.86 -1.69
CA TYR A 314 -4.60 -19.93 -2.29
C TYR A 314 -4.94 -20.25 -3.75
N GLU A 315 -3.94 -20.45 -4.60
CA GLU A 315 -4.16 -20.79 -6.03
C GLU A 315 -4.81 -22.16 -6.20
N ALA A 316 -4.39 -23.16 -5.42
CA ALA A 316 -5.00 -24.48 -5.45
C ALA A 316 -6.47 -24.43 -5.03
N LEU A 317 -6.82 -23.68 -3.99
CA LEU A 317 -8.20 -23.46 -3.55
C LEU A 317 -9.04 -22.78 -4.64
N ARG A 318 -8.49 -21.75 -5.31
CA ARG A 318 -9.17 -21.08 -6.43
C ARG A 318 -9.48 -22.03 -7.58
N HIS A 319 -8.53 -22.89 -7.93
CA HIS A 319 -8.69 -23.86 -9.04
C HIS A 319 -9.57 -25.05 -8.63
N TRP A 320 -9.68 -25.34 -7.34
CA TRP A 320 -10.48 -26.47 -6.83
C TRP A 320 -11.96 -26.38 -7.21
N SER A 321 -12.46 -25.17 -7.45
CA SER A 321 -13.86 -24.94 -7.90
C SER A 321 -14.06 -25.10 -9.40
N GLN A 322 -13.01 -25.18 -10.23
CA GLN A 322 -13.12 -25.15 -11.71
C GLN A 322 -13.59 -26.46 -12.34
N GLY A 323 -13.67 -27.56 -11.58
CA GLY A 323 -14.20 -28.85 -12.04
C GLY A 323 -15.72 -28.99 -11.98
N THR A 324 -16.43 -27.95 -11.54
CA THR A 324 -17.89 -27.93 -11.39
C THR A 324 -18.49 -26.80 -12.23
N ASN A 325 -19.75 -26.92 -12.66
CA ASN A 325 -20.50 -25.87 -13.39
C ASN A 325 -20.69 -24.56 -12.56
N GLN A 326 -20.15 -24.49 -11.35
CA GLN A 326 -20.24 -23.33 -10.46
C GLN A 326 -18.84 -22.77 -10.19
N HIS A 327 -18.62 -21.51 -10.55
CA HIS A 327 -17.38 -20.77 -10.27
C HIS A 327 -17.21 -20.36 -8.79
N ALA A 328 -17.84 -21.06 -7.84
CA ALA A 328 -17.79 -20.79 -6.41
C ALA A 328 -17.29 -22.01 -5.63
N LEU A 329 -16.54 -21.76 -4.56
CA LEU A 329 -16.26 -22.76 -3.54
C LEU A 329 -17.54 -23.03 -2.73
N SER A 330 -17.63 -24.22 -2.14
CA SER A 330 -18.69 -24.59 -1.19
C SER A 330 -18.09 -25.34 -0.02
N CYS A 331 -18.82 -25.43 1.10
CA CYS A 331 -18.39 -26.24 2.24
C CYS A 331 -18.17 -27.72 1.84
N GLY A 332 -18.96 -28.23 0.91
CA GLY A 332 -18.76 -29.60 0.38
C GLY A 332 -17.42 -29.76 -0.34
N LEU A 333 -17.07 -28.80 -1.22
CA LEU A 333 -15.78 -28.80 -1.92
C LEU A 333 -14.60 -28.62 -0.94
N LEU A 334 -14.76 -27.76 0.07
CA LEU A 334 -13.73 -27.56 1.10
C LEU A 334 -13.51 -28.84 1.92
N LYS A 335 -14.56 -29.61 2.24
CA LYS A 335 -14.43 -30.90 2.94
C LYS A 335 -13.59 -31.92 2.15
N GLU A 336 -13.68 -31.90 0.82
CA GLU A 336 -12.94 -32.79 -0.06
C GLU A 336 -11.51 -32.33 -0.37
N PHE A 337 -11.14 -31.10 0.00
CA PHE A 337 -9.82 -30.56 -0.28
C PHE A 337 -8.74 -31.35 0.48
N PRO A 338 -7.70 -31.87 -0.24
CA PRO A 338 -6.68 -32.70 0.38
C PRO A 338 -5.62 -31.86 1.07
N ILE A 339 -5.38 -32.12 2.36
CA ILE A 339 -4.36 -31.44 3.17
C ILE A 339 -3.41 -32.45 3.81
N PRO A 340 -2.09 -32.15 3.90
CA PRO A 340 -1.14 -32.96 4.64
C PRO A 340 -1.28 -32.72 6.15
N ILE A 341 -1.24 -33.80 6.94
CA ILE A 341 -1.37 -33.72 8.41
C ILE A 341 -0.20 -34.46 9.05
N PRO A 342 0.94 -33.80 9.28
CA PRO A 342 2.01 -34.33 10.10
C PRO A 342 1.60 -34.38 11.58
N ASP A 343 2.42 -34.99 12.43
CA ASP A 343 2.20 -34.93 13.88
C ASP A 343 2.22 -33.45 14.41
N LEU A 344 1.62 -33.25 15.58
CA LEU A 344 1.46 -31.90 16.16
C LEU A 344 2.80 -31.19 16.44
N ASN A 345 3.88 -31.92 16.73
CA ASN A 345 5.17 -31.31 16.97
C ASN A 345 5.71 -30.72 15.65
N ARG A 346 5.62 -31.46 14.57
CA ARG A 346 6.03 -30.97 13.25
C ARG A 346 5.16 -29.80 12.77
N GLN A 347 3.85 -29.82 13.03
CA GLN A 347 2.97 -28.68 12.76
C GLN A 347 3.46 -27.42 13.50
N ARG A 348 3.78 -27.52 14.79
CA ARG A 348 4.27 -26.41 15.61
C ARG A 348 5.63 -25.88 15.14
N GLU A 349 6.57 -26.75 14.78
CA GLU A 349 7.87 -26.33 14.22
C GLU A 349 7.68 -25.45 12.97
N ILE A 350 6.79 -25.86 12.05
CA ILE A 350 6.47 -25.07 10.86
C ILE A 350 5.86 -23.73 11.24
N VAL A 351 4.91 -23.72 12.17
CA VAL A 351 4.25 -22.52 12.67
C VAL A 351 5.27 -21.55 13.29
N GLU A 352 6.16 -22.03 14.14
CA GLU A 352 7.17 -21.17 14.79
C GLU A 352 8.12 -20.53 13.74
N SER A 353 8.59 -21.30 12.76
CA SER A 353 9.45 -20.78 11.70
C SER A 353 8.78 -19.65 10.90
N ILE A 354 7.47 -19.77 10.62
CA ILE A 354 6.72 -18.71 9.91
C ILE A 354 6.49 -17.50 10.83
N LYS A 355 6.16 -17.73 12.10
CA LYS A 355 5.92 -16.65 13.09
C LYS A 355 7.16 -15.82 13.38
N GLU A 356 8.36 -16.42 13.39
CA GLU A 356 9.62 -15.70 13.51
C GLU A 356 9.80 -14.67 12.37
N ILE A 357 9.49 -15.08 11.13
CA ILE A 357 9.55 -14.17 9.99
C ILE A 357 8.48 -13.06 10.10
N GLU A 358 7.28 -13.40 10.55
CA GLU A 358 6.21 -12.40 10.78
C GLU A 358 6.56 -11.41 11.89
N ALA A 359 7.29 -11.84 12.91
CA ALA A 359 7.79 -10.92 13.94
C ALA A 359 8.73 -9.87 13.35
N ASN A 360 9.61 -10.29 12.43
CA ASN A 360 10.48 -9.37 11.69
C ASN A 360 9.68 -8.43 10.77
N GLU A 361 8.63 -8.92 10.08
CA GLU A 361 7.73 -8.08 9.27
C GLU A 361 7.09 -6.98 10.12
N ARG A 362 6.59 -7.32 11.32
CA ARG A 362 6.00 -6.34 12.26
C ARG A 362 7.03 -5.30 12.72
N GLN A 363 8.25 -5.73 13.07
CA GLN A 363 9.32 -4.79 13.46
C GLN A 363 9.69 -3.83 12.33
N LEU A 364 9.77 -4.32 11.09
CA LEU A 364 10.02 -3.48 9.92
C LEU A 364 8.89 -2.47 9.69
N ALA A 365 7.63 -2.87 9.85
CA ALA A 365 6.48 -1.97 9.73
C ALA A 365 6.51 -0.86 10.80
N GLU A 366 6.86 -1.19 12.05
CA GLU A 366 7.01 -0.19 13.11
C GLU A 366 8.18 0.77 12.83
N ARG A 367 9.32 0.24 12.39
CA ARG A 367 10.48 1.06 12.00
C ARG A 367 10.13 2.00 10.85
N PHE A 368 9.40 1.51 9.85
CA PHE A 368 8.91 2.34 8.75
C PHE A 368 8.06 3.50 9.27
N LYS A 369 7.07 3.23 10.12
CA LYS A 369 6.20 4.25 10.71
C LYS A 369 7.00 5.31 11.48
N LYS A 370 7.95 4.89 12.33
CA LYS A 370 8.81 5.81 13.10
C LYS A 370 9.69 6.66 12.18
N THR A 371 10.33 6.05 11.18
CA THR A 371 11.21 6.78 10.25
C THR A 371 10.41 7.77 9.39
N ALA A 372 9.22 7.39 8.93
CA ALA A 372 8.33 8.29 8.19
C ALA A 372 7.89 9.49 9.05
N GLU A 373 7.60 9.29 10.33
CA GLU A 373 7.29 10.37 11.24
C GLU A 373 8.52 11.26 11.51
N MET A 374 9.70 10.67 11.71
CA MET A 374 10.96 11.44 11.84
C MET A 374 11.21 12.29 10.58
N ARG A 375 10.99 11.74 9.39
CA ARG A 375 11.09 12.50 8.13
C ARG A 375 10.13 13.69 8.14
N ARG A 376 8.87 13.47 8.52
CA ARG A 376 7.85 14.55 8.57
C ARG A 376 8.29 15.68 9.51
N VAL A 377 8.76 15.34 10.71
CA VAL A 377 9.24 16.32 11.70
C VAL A 377 10.50 17.02 11.19
N ALA A 378 11.47 16.28 10.66
CA ALA A 378 12.70 16.84 10.10
C ALA A 378 12.40 17.82 8.96
N HIS A 379 11.44 17.45 8.11
CA HIS A 379 10.97 18.30 7.00
C HIS A 379 10.41 19.64 7.53
N GLN A 380 9.54 19.57 8.55
CA GLN A 380 8.97 20.79 9.16
C GLN A 380 10.04 21.68 9.81
N VAL A 381 11.01 21.07 10.52
CA VAL A 381 12.07 21.83 11.24
C VAL A 381 13.10 22.41 10.26
N ALA A 382 13.58 21.59 9.32
CA ALA A 382 14.64 21.97 8.38
C ALA A 382 14.15 23.01 7.34
N LEU A 383 12.88 22.92 6.96
CA LEU A 383 12.27 23.70 5.90
C LEU A 383 11.13 24.59 6.44
N SER A 384 11.13 24.92 7.76
CA SER A 384 10.15 25.85 8.30
C SER A 384 10.28 27.21 7.59
N VAL A 385 9.57 27.28 6.49
CA VAL A 385 9.34 28.43 5.64
C VAL A 385 8.34 29.28 6.42
N GLY A 386 8.84 30.36 7.04
CA GLY A 386 8.08 31.24 7.90
C GLY A 386 6.98 32.02 7.17
#